data_d2c43907907594da06dc1f02d119aced
#
_entry.id   d2c43907907594da06dc1f02d119aced
#
_cell.length_a   1.000
_cell.length_b   1.000
_cell.length_c   1.000
_cell.angle_alpha   90.00
_cell.angle_beta   90.00
_cell.angle_gamma   90.00
#
_symmetry.space_group_name_H-M   'P 1'
#
loop_
_entity.id
_entity.type
_entity.pdbx_description
1 polymer ?
#
loop_
_entity_poly.entity_id
_entity_poly.type
_entity_poly.pdbx_seq_one_letter_code
_entity_poly.pdbx_strand_id
1 'polypeptide(L)'
;MRILKFCKKIDLEQMPQASVKRIINCNKKDLIELVLDIEKYPNFIPYCLGSKVYSKEDKSNEILIVADLTIGKGPFKDTYKSDVKYYKDKDLIYVTNIDGPLKHLENKWNFKELRGQTEVSFDVDFELKNRFLNIIMTKSFQYGLNKIADAFEKQANKILDNS
;
A
#
# COMPACT_ATOMS: atom_id res chain seq x y z
N MET A 1 7.72 52.81 2.07
CA MET A 1 6.77 51.78 2.48
C MET A 1 6.98 50.55 1.61
N ARG A 2 7.76 49.58 2.08
CA ARG A 2 8.10 48.37 1.32
C ARG A 2 7.06 47.30 1.61
N ILE A 3 6.21 47.03 0.65
CA ILE A 3 5.31 45.88 0.68
C ILE A 3 6.15 44.64 0.33
N LEU A 4 6.54 43.88 1.36
CA LEU A 4 7.12 42.57 1.22
C LEU A 4 6.00 41.64 0.70
N LYS A 5 5.99 41.39 -0.60
CA LYS A 5 5.29 40.23 -1.20
C LYS A 5 5.95 38.97 -0.69
N PHE A 6 5.36 38.36 0.34
CA PHE A 6 5.58 36.96 0.64
C PHE A 6 5.00 36.14 -0.53
N CYS A 7 5.84 35.90 -1.51
CA CYS A 7 5.59 34.85 -2.49
C CYS A 7 5.81 33.53 -1.76
N LYS A 8 4.75 32.95 -1.19
CA LYS A 8 4.77 31.56 -0.76
C LYS A 8 5.11 30.74 -2.01
N LYS A 9 6.36 30.29 -2.13
CA LYS A 9 6.74 29.27 -3.08
C LYS A 9 5.83 28.07 -2.75
N ILE A 10 4.84 27.84 -3.58
CA ILE A 10 4.10 26.60 -3.56
C ILE A 10 5.13 25.56 -4.00
N ASP A 11 5.60 24.75 -3.06
CA ASP A 11 6.42 23.57 -3.35
C ASP A 11 5.56 22.64 -4.20
N LEU A 12 5.78 22.71 -5.52
CA LEU A 12 5.16 21.85 -6.53
C LEU A 12 5.72 20.42 -6.51
N GLU A 13 6.56 20.10 -5.52
CA GLU A 13 7.24 18.80 -5.38
C GLU A 13 6.73 17.96 -4.19
N GLN A 14 5.55 18.23 -3.64
CA GLN A 14 5.00 17.31 -2.67
C GLN A 14 4.46 16.08 -3.42
N MET A 15 5.25 14.99 -3.39
CA MET A 15 4.78 13.66 -3.79
C MET A 15 3.58 13.27 -2.91
N PRO A 16 2.51 12.66 -3.48
CA PRO A 16 1.39 12.17 -2.68
C PRO A 16 1.87 11.20 -1.61
N GLN A 17 1.61 11.54 -0.36
CA GLN A 17 1.91 10.72 0.80
C GLN A 17 0.64 10.50 1.60
N ALA A 18 0.44 9.28 2.06
CA ALA A 18 -0.64 8.95 2.96
C ALA A 18 -0.22 7.86 3.95
N SER A 19 -0.77 7.94 5.14
CA SER A 19 -0.52 6.98 6.21
C SER A 19 -1.82 6.55 6.84
N VAL A 20 -1.88 5.27 7.21
CA VAL A 20 -2.98 4.71 7.99
C VAL A 20 -2.42 3.87 9.12
N LYS A 21 -3.01 3.99 10.30
CA LYS A 21 -2.70 3.16 11.45
C LYS A 21 -3.99 2.52 11.97
N ARG A 22 -3.95 1.22 12.23
CA ARG A 22 -5.09 0.43 12.75
C ARG A 22 -4.62 -0.54 13.82
N ILE A 23 -5.50 -0.83 14.76
CA ILE A 23 -5.38 -2.00 15.65
C ILE A 23 -6.41 -3.01 15.18
N ILE A 24 -5.92 -4.14 14.67
CA ILE A 24 -6.75 -5.18 14.06
C ILE A 24 -6.79 -6.38 15.01
N ASN A 25 -7.99 -6.92 15.23
CA ASN A 25 -8.21 -8.10 16.05
C ASN A 25 -7.81 -9.37 15.27
N CYS A 26 -6.53 -9.52 15.05
CA CYS A 26 -5.90 -10.62 14.34
C CYS A 26 -4.48 -10.78 14.85
N ASN A 27 -3.97 -12.01 14.93
CA ASN A 27 -2.58 -12.19 15.29
C ASN A 27 -1.64 -11.71 14.17
N LYS A 28 -0.44 -11.31 14.55
CA LYS A 28 0.53 -10.71 13.65
C LYS A 28 0.89 -11.61 12.46
N LYS A 29 1.06 -12.90 12.70
CA LYS A 29 1.44 -13.86 11.65
C LYS A 29 0.38 -13.94 10.57
N ASP A 30 -0.87 -14.13 10.94
CA ASP A 30 -1.98 -14.26 9.98
C ASP A 30 -2.20 -12.96 9.22
N LEU A 31 -2.02 -11.81 9.88
CA LEU A 31 -2.13 -10.51 9.21
C LEU A 31 -1.01 -10.28 8.19
N ILE A 32 0.23 -10.66 8.50
CA ILE A 32 1.36 -10.61 7.57
C ILE A 32 1.10 -11.54 6.37
N GLU A 33 0.66 -12.78 6.63
CA GLU A 33 0.31 -13.73 5.56
C GLU A 33 -0.79 -13.18 4.65
N LEU A 34 -1.82 -12.54 5.21
CA LEU A 34 -2.88 -11.89 4.44
C LEU A 34 -2.33 -10.78 3.53
N VAL A 35 -1.42 -9.94 4.02
CA VAL A 35 -0.81 -8.87 3.22
C VAL A 35 0.13 -9.42 2.16
N LEU A 36 0.80 -10.54 2.39
CA LEU A 36 1.67 -11.19 1.40
C LEU A 36 0.92 -12.04 0.37
N ASP A 37 -0.37 -12.34 0.60
CA ASP A 37 -1.20 -13.12 -0.34
C ASP A 37 -1.80 -12.22 -1.43
N ILE A 38 -0.92 -11.66 -2.25
CA ILE A 38 -1.24 -10.65 -3.26
C ILE A 38 -2.25 -11.17 -4.30
N GLU A 39 -2.23 -12.46 -4.60
CA GLU A 39 -3.15 -13.06 -5.59
C GLU A 39 -4.61 -13.00 -5.16
N LYS A 40 -4.89 -12.87 -3.87
CA LYS A 40 -6.26 -12.71 -3.35
C LYS A 40 -6.77 -11.26 -3.33
N TYR A 41 -5.91 -10.28 -3.57
CA TYR A 41 -6.28 -8.86 -3.51
C TYR A 41 -7.51 -8.49 -4.36
N PRO A 42 -7.68 -9.00 -5.60
CA PRO A 42 -8.87 -8.69 -6.38
C PRO A 42 -10.19 -9.11 -5.74
N ASN A 43 -10.15 -10.07 -4.80
CA ASN A 43 -11.35 -10.59 -4.16
C ASN A 43 -11.90 -9.68 -3.05
N PHE A 44 -11.08 -8.77 -2.50
CA PHE A 44 -11.51 -7.96 -1.35
C PHE A 44 -11.02 -6.52 -1.35
N ILE A 45 -9.92 -6.18 -2.06
CA ILE A 45 -9.40 -4.81 -2.10
C ILE A 45 -10.18 -3.99 -3.14
N PRO A 46 -10.76 -2.84 -2.73
CA PRO A 46 -11.44 -1.97 -3.68
C PRO A 46 -10.49 -1.46 -4.77
N TYR A 47 -11.00 -1.40 -5.99
CA TYR A 47 -10.28 -0.96 -7.18
C TYR A 47 -9.12 -1.87 -7.62
N CYS A 48 -8.87 -2.98 -6.96
CA CYS A 48 -7.95 -4.02 -7.43
C CYS A 48 -8.71 -4.96 -8.37
N LEU A 49 -8.40 -4.88 -9.66
CA LEU A 49 -9.09 -5.61 -10.73
C LEU A 49 -8.38 -6.92 -11.09
N GLY A 50 -7.11 -7.03 -10.77
CA GLY A 50 -6.32 -8.21 -11.03
C GLY A 50 -4.98 -8.16 -10.30
N SER A 51 -4.39 -9.34 -10.14
CA SER A 51 -3.06 -9.51 -9.60
C SER A 51 -2.38 -10.73 -10.22
N LYS A 52 -1.06 -10.69 -10.29
CA LYS A 52 -0.26 -11.81 -10.78
C LYS A 52 1.08 -11.85 -10.07
N VAL A 53 1.38 -12.95 -9.40
CA VAL A 53 2.70 -13.21 -8.82
C VAL A 53 3.58 -13.90 -9.86
N TYR A 54 4.74 -13.33 -10.15
CA TYR A 54 5.73 -13.89 -11.08
C TYR A 54 6.75 -14.77 -10.38
N SER A 55 7.18 -14.37 -9.19
CA SER A 55 8.11 -15.12 -8.37
C SER A 55 7.87 -14.89 -6.90
N LYS A 56 8.12 -15.91 -6.10
CA LYS A 56 8.13 -15.85 -4.64
C LYS A 56 9.29 -16.70 -4.13
N GLU A 57 10.22 -16.06 -3.43
CA GLU A 57 11.37 -16.71 -2.82
C GLU A 57 11.29 -16.54 -1.31
N ASP A 58 11.21 -17.63 -0.58
CA ASP A 58 11.26 -17.65 0.89
C ASP A 58 12.67 -18.01 1.34
N LYS A 59 13.38 -16.99 1.86
CA LYS A 59 14.73 -17.14 2.42
C LYS A 59 14.67 -17.13 3.95
N SER A 60 15.77 -17.45 4.61
CA SER A 60 15.82 -17.52 6.07
C SER A 60 15.33 -16.23 6.77
N ASN A 61 15.74 -15.05 6.28
CA ASN A 61 15.45 -13.77 6.91
C ASN A 61 14.47 -12.87 6.13
N GLU A 62 14.11 -13.26 4.90
CA GLU A 62 13.25 -12.44 4.04
C GLU A 62 12.40 -13.28 3.09
N ILE A 63 11.28 -12.71 2.67
CA ILE A 63 10.50 -13.21 1.53
C ILE A 63 10.54 -12.13 0.44
N LEU A 64 10.87 -12.55 -0.79
CA LEU A 64 10.92 -11.70 -1.97
C LEU A 64 9.79 -12.10 -2.92
N ILE A 65 8.99 -11.13 -3.35
CA ILE A 65 7.89 -11.36 -4.29
C ILE A 65 7.97 -10.32 -5.41
N VAL A 66 7.85 -10.78 -6.65
CA VAL A 66 7.61 -9.89 -7.80
C VAL A 66 6.19 -10.12 -8.29
N ALA A 67 5.40 -9.05 -8.31
CA ALA A 67 3.99 -9.12 -8.64
C ALA A 67 3.49 -7.92 -9.44
N ASP A 68 2.47 -8.16 -10.26
CA ASP A 68 1.65 -7.10 -10.89
C ASP A 68 0.38 -6.89 -10.08
N LEU A 69 -0.05 -5.63 -9.99
CA LEU A 69 -1.39 -5.24 -9.60
C LEU A 69 -2.03 -4.41 -10.70
N THR A 70 -3.23 -4.80 -11.11
CA THR A 70 -4.09 -4.01 -11.98
C THR A 70 -5.10 -3.27 -11.13
N ILE A 71 -5.01 -1.95 -11.13
CA ILE A 71 -5.88 -1.08 -10.36
C ILE A 71 -6.65 -0.15 -11.28
N GLY A 72 -7.86 0.23 -10.87
CA GLY A 72 -8.64 1.19 -11.63
C GLY A 72 -10.13 1.15 -11.35
N LYS A 73 -10.83 2.01 -12.08
CA LYS A 73 -12.29 2.13 -12.04
C LYS A 73 -12.82 2.54 -13.41
N GLY A 74 -13.76 1.77 -13.94
CA GLY A 74 -14.36 2.01 -15.25
C GLY A 74 -13.31 1.95 -16.37
N PRO A 75 -13.25 2.97 -17.26
CA PRO A 75 -12.26 3.00 -18.35
C PRO A 75 -10.83 3.30 -17.89
N PHE A 76 -10.65 3.75 -16.66
CA PHE A 76 -9.36 4.12 -16.09
C PHE A 76 -8.79 2.94 -15.30
N LYS A 77 -8.00 2.11 -15.97
CA LYS A 77 -7.27 1.00 -15.34
C LYS A 77 -5.84 0.98 -15.82
N ASP A 78 -4.94 0.62 -14.93
CA ASP A 78 -3.54 0.45 -15.25
C ASP A 78 -2.90 -0.67 -14.42
N THR A 79 -1.83 -1.23 -14.92
CA THR A 79 -1.09 -2.31 -14.27
C THR A 79 0.30 -1.84 -13.92
N TYR A 80 0.71 -2.03 -12.68
CA TYR A 80 2.07 -1.78 -12.25
C TYR A 80 2.72 -3.03 -11.65
N LYS A 81 4.00 -3.17 -11.91
CA LYS A 81 4.85 -4.24 -11.37
C LYS A 81 5.62 -3.74 -10.17
N SER A 82 5.62 -4.52 -9.11
CA SER A 82 6.29 -4.18 -7.86
C SER A 82 7.22 -5.29 -7.39
N ASP A 83 8.24 -4.86 -6.66
CA ASP A 83 9.14 -5.68 -5.84
C ASP A 83 8.67 -5.56 -4.39
N VAL A 84 8.30 -6.69 -3.80
CA VAL A 84 7.79 -6.80 -2.43
C VAL A 84 8.78 -7.58 -1.60
N LYS A 85 9.26 -6.97 -0.51
CA LYS A 85 10.22 -7.57 0.43
C LYS A 85 9.63 -7.61 1.82
N TYR A 86 9.55 -8.79 2.40
CA TYR A 86 9.21 -8.94 3.81
C TYR A 86 10.47 -9.29 4.60
N TYR A 87 10.87 -8.40 5.49
CA TYR A 87 11.98 -8.58 6.42
C TYR A 87 11.45 -9.21 7.72
N LYS A 88 11.74 -10.50 7.93
CA LYS A 88 11.18 -11.31 9.02
C LYS A 88 11.63 -10.84 10.41
N ASP A 89 12.85 -10.35 10.52
CA ASP A 89 13.44 -9.84 11.77
C ASP A 89 12.90 -8.46 12.19
N LYS A 90 12.28 -7.74 11.25
CA LYS A 90 11.76 -6.38 11.48
C LYS A 90 10.23 -6.30 11.43
N ASP A 91 9.55 -7.39 11.09
CA ASP A 91 8.11 -7.39 10.81
C ASP A 91 7.72 -6.26 9.85
N LEU A 92 8.52 -6.06 8.80
CA LEU A 92 8.40 -4.99 7.83
C LEU A 92 8.19 -5.54 6.42
N ILE A 93 7.10 -5.15 5.77
CA ILE A 93 6.94 -5.33 4.33
C ILE A 93 7.25 -4.00 3.63
N TYR A 94 8.14 -4.05 2.66
CA TYR A 94 8.58 -2.92 1.87
C TYR A 94 8.31 -3.18 0.39
N VAL A 95 7.65 -2.23 -0.28
CA VAL A 95 7.24 -2.36 -1.68
C VAL A 95 7.76 -1.18 -2.48
N THR A 96 8.37 -1.48 -3.62
CA THR A 96 8.80 -0.49 -4.61
C THR A 96 8.28 -0.85 -5.98
N ASN A 97 8.12 0.14 -6.87
CA ASN A 97 7.75 -0.14 -8.25
C ASN A 97 8.94 -0.60 -9.09
N ILE A 98 8.69 -1.52 -10.00
CA ILE A 98 9.65 -1.96 -11.03
C ILE A 98 9.26 -1.34 -12.38
N ASP A 99 7.98 -1.41 -12.74
CA ASP A 99 7.47 -0.95 -14.04
C ASP A 99 6.01 -0.53 -13.94
N GLY A 100 5.56 0.26 -14.92
CA GLY A 100 4.19 0.72 -15.07
C GLY A 100 4.04 2.24 -15.03
N PRO A 101 2.84 2.76 -14.68
CA PRO A 101 2.48 4.17 -14.74
C PRO A 101 3.10 5.01 -13.61
N LEU A 102 3.75 4.36 -12.65
CA LEU A 102 4.38 5.02 -11.52
C LEU A 102 5.81 5.42 -11.85
N LYS A 103 6.14 6.68 -11.62
CA LYS A 103 7.52 7.18 -11.63
C LYS A 103 8.23 6.76 -10.33
N HIS A 104 7.49 6.75 -9.22
CA HIS A 104 7.95 6.36 -7.90
C HIS A 104 6.82 5.67 -7.13
N LEU A 105 7.18 4.64 -6.37
CA LEU A 105 6.34 4.03 -5.33
C LEU A 105 7.23 3.54 -4.20
N GLU A 106 6.89 3.95 -3.02
CA GLU A 106 7.43 3.40 -1.78
C GLU A 106 6.26 3.14 -0.83
N ASN A 107 6.15 1.90 -0.38
CA ASN A 107 5.06 1.47 0.48
C ASN A 107 5.64 0.63 1.61
N LYS A 108 5.31 0.97 2.86
CA LYS A 108 5.80 0.32 4.07
C LYS A 108 4.65 -0.15 4.93
N TRP A 109 4.70 -1.41 5.32
CA TRP A 109 3.83 -2.01 6.32
C TRP A 109 4.66 -2.41 7.53
N ASN A 110 4.32 -1.88 8.69
CA ASN A 110 4.92 -2.26 9.96
C ASN A 110 3.87 -2.93 10.83
N PHE A 111 4.28 -4.01 11.49
CA PHE A 111 3.40 -4.82 12.32
C PHE A 111 3.96 -4.90 13.73
N LYS A 112 3.14 -4.57 14.71
CA LYS A 112 3.49 -4.66 16.13
C LYS A 112 2.46 -5.50 16.86
N GLU A 113 2.91 -6.59 17.47
CA GLU A 113 2.03 -7.43 18.28
C GLU A 113 1.61 -6.70 19.55
N LEU A 114 0.32 -6.72 19.81
CA LEU A 114 -0.32 -6.34 21.05
C LEU A 114 -0.98 -7.59 21.63
N ARG A 115 -1.54 -7.51 22.82
CA ARG A 115 -2.17 -8.67 23.49
C ARG A 115 -3.34 -9.24 22.65
N GLY A 116 -3.04 -10.24 21.79
CA GLY A 116 -4.01 -10.91 20.93
C GLY A 116 -4.46 -10.09 19.69
N GLN A 117 -3.92 -8.89 19.51
CA GLN A 117 -4.20 -7.99 18.40
C GLN A 117 -2.90 -7.57 17.72
N THR A 118 -3.01 -6.92 16.59
CA THR A 118 -1.86 -6.35 15.88
C THR A 118 -2.10 -4.89 15.54
N GLU A 119 -1.18 -4.03 15.96
CA GLU A 119 -1.09 -2.67 15.43
C GLU A 119 -0.36 -2.74 14.08
N VAL A 120 -1.01 -2.26 13.04
CA VAL A 120 -0.43 -2.13 11.71
C VAL A 120 -0.38 -0.68 11.31
N SER A 121 0.75 -0.24 10.80
CA SER A 121 0.89 1.03 10.09
C SER A 121 1.21 0.78 8.62
N PHE A 122 0.58 1.55 7.76
CA PHE A 122 0.68 1.46 6.32
C PHE A 122 0.96 2.85 5.75
N ASP A 123 2.17 3.04 5.27
CA ASP A 123 2.65 4.31 4.71
C ASP A 123 2.87 4.15 3.22
N VAL A 124 2.35 5.06 2.43
CA VAL A 124 2.51 5.07 0.97
C VAL A 124 2.96 6.43 0.49
N ASP A 125 4.00 6.41 -0.33
CA ASP A 125 4.53 7.54 -1.07
C ASP A 125 4.61 7.14 -2.54
N PHE A 126 4.04 7.94 -3.43
CA PHE A 126 4.06 7.62 -4.86
C PHE A 126 4.06 8.86 -5.74
N GLU A 127 4.49 8.69 -6.99
CA GLU A 127 4.38 9.67 -8.04
C GLU A 127 3.96 8.99 -9.34
N LEU A 128 2.90 9.50 -9.97
CA LEU A 128 2.47 9.05 -11.29
C LEU A 128 3.27 9.77 -12.39
N LYS A 129 3.56 9.05 -13.48
CA LYS A 129 4.19 9.63 -14.69
C LYS A 129 3.30 10.70 -15.30
N ASN A 130 1.98 10.53 -15.25
CA ASN A 130 1.02 11.51 -15.72
C ASN A 130 0.79 12.59 -14.67
N ARG A 131 1.27 13.81 -14.92
CA ARG A 131 1.19 14.94 -13.98
C ARG A 131 -0.25 15.35 -13.61
N PHE A 132 -1.16 15.29 -14.55
CA PHE A 132 -2.56 15.65 -14.32
C PHE A 132 -3.25 14.64 -13.38
N LEU A 133 -3.05 13.33 -13.63
CA LEU A 133 -3.55 12.28 -12.76
C LEU A 133 -2.90 12.33 -11.37
N ASN A 134 -1.63 12.69 -11.30
CA ASN A 134 -0.93 12.85 -10.02
C ASN A 134 -1.58 13.92 -9.15
N ILE A 135 -1.96 15.06 -9.71
CA ILE A 135 -2.66 16.15 -9.00
C ILE A 135 -4.03 15.68 -8.47
N ILE A 136 -4.79 14.95 -9.29
CA ILE A 136 -6.11 14.42 -8.91
C ILE A 136 -5.96 13.40 -7.78
N MET A 137 -5.03 12.47 -7.92
CA MET A 137 -4.78 11.43 -6.92
C MET A 137 -4.32 12.00 -5.58
N THR A 138 -3.49 13.04 -5.57
CA THR A 138 -3.03 13.69 -4.33
C THR A 138 -4.19 14.13 -3.44
N LYS A 139 -5.28 14.58 -4.02
CA LYS A 139 -6.45 15.10 -3.27
C LYS A 139 -7.33 14.01 -2.66
N SER A 140 -7.37 12.82 -3.27
CA SER A 140 -8.28 11.72 -2.88
C SER A 140 -7.55 10.51 -2.28
N PHE A 141 -6.22 10.53 -2.26
CA PHE A 141 -5.42 9.36 -1.94
C PHE A 141 -5.60 8.88 -0.49
N GLN A 142 -5.62 9.78 0.49
CA GLN A 142 -5.85 9.41 1.89
C GLN A 142 -7.20 8.71 2.09
N TYR A 143 -8.23 9.17 1.41
CA TYR A 143 -9.54 8.51 1.43
C TYR A 143 -9.48 7.10 0.83
N GLY A 144 -8.82 6.94 -0.32
CA GLY A 144 -8.61 5.64 -0.95
C GLY A 144 -7.81 4.68 -0.07
N LEU A 145 -6.75 5.17 0.57
CA LEU A 145 -5.92 4.38 1.47
C LEU A 145 -6.70 3.89 2.71
N ASN A 146 -7.56 4.74 3.28
CA ASN A 146 -8.45 4.33 4.37
C ASN A 146 -9.39 3.20 3.93
N LYS A 147 -9.94 3.26 2.70
CA LYS A 147 -10.77 2.19 2.14
C LYS A 147 -10.02 0.87 1.99
N ILE A 148 -8.76 0.93 1.59
CA ILE A 148 -7.89 -0.26 1.50
C ILE A 148 -7.66 -0.84 2.91
N ALA A 149 -7.33 0.00 3.89
CA ALA A 149 -7.14 -0.43 5.28
C ALA A 149 -8.41 -1.09 5.86
N ASP A 150 -9.59 -0.51 5.62
CA ASP A 150 -10.88 -1.06 6.04
C ASP A 150 -11.11 -2.45 5.40
N ALA A 151 -10.71 -2.63 4.13
CA ALA A 151 -10.84 -3.90 3.44
C ALA A 151 -9.94 -4.99 4.04
N PHE A 152 -8.70 -4.67 4.37
CA PHE A 152 -7.79 -5.59 5.07
C PHE A 152 -8.31 -5.97 6.46
N GLU A 153 -8.78 -5.00 7.23
CA GLU A 153 -9.36 -5.23 8.57
C GLU A 153 -10.58 -6.15 8.49
N LYS A 154 -11.50 -5.88 7.57
CA LYS A 154 -12.67 -6.73 7.32
C LYS A 154 -12.28 -8.15 6.94
N GLN A 155 -11.27 -8.31 6.08
CA GLN A 155 -10.81 -9.62 5.66
C GLN A 155 -10.11 -10.36 6.80
N ALA A 156 -9.31 -9.68 7.62
CA ALA A 156 -8.67 -10.26 8.80
C ALA A 156 -9.70 -10.76 9.82
N ASN A 157 -10.79 -10.02 10.05
CA ASN A 157 -11.87 -10.45 10.94
C ASN A 157 -12.53 -11.74 10.45
N LYS A 158 -12.68 -11.95 9.14
CA LYS A 158 -13.21 -13.21 8.59
C LYS A 158 -12.32 -14.42 8.84
N ILE A 159 -11.01 -14.23 8.93
CA ILE A 159 -10.06 -15.31 9.25
C ILE A 159 -10.29 -15.79 10.68
N LEU A 160 -10.53 -14.87 11.63
CA LEU A 160 -10.84 -15.21 13.03
C LEU A 160 -12.15 -15.97 13.17
N ASP A 161 -13.19 -15.56 12.45
CA ASP A 161 -14.52 -16.20 12.53
C ASP A 161 -14.52 -17.63 11.98
N ASN A 162 -13.53 -18.00 11.17
CA ASN A 162 -13.38 -19.32 10.55
C ASN A 162 -12.30 -20.21 11.25
N SER A 163 -11.66 -19.73 12.29
CA SER A 163 -10.68 -20.45 13.09
C SER A 163 -11.25 -20.83 14.46
#